data_03607d6d07ea12cc359941ee1227682c
#
_entry.id   03607d6d07ea12cc359941ee1227682c
#
_cell.length_a   1.000
_cell.length_b   1.000
_cell.length_c   1.000
_cell.angle_alpha   90.00
_cell.angle_beta   90.00
_cell.angle_gamma   90.00
#
_symmetry.space_group_name_H-M   'P 1'
#
loop_
_entity.id
_entity.type
_entity.pdbx_description
1 polymer ?
#
loop_
_entity_poly.entity_id
_entity_poly.type
_entity_poly.pdbx_seq_one_letter_code
_entity_poly.pdbx_strand_id
1 'polypeptide(L)'
;MKKRSKILISCLMMVILAAAMMTGCSKKEEAKPEPVRNPLTGSEKFDSAAQGIRPVALVVENAPDARPQWGMTDKKYSPDIILQGEVEGGITRTLWFYADYNKLPKKIGPMRSARPPYIKFSELFDAIFIHWGQSSSSSEYKGANTVFKEDKVDHINQMTYKGKVDLYSRDNSRDVSSEHTGILHGDKVADAIKDKKFRTKTKKKATQLQFGKGIRDLSKNTCGKVTLIWSSRSFEDAVWTYNQESGQYETKDFENNLSRENLLILFDKTQYITKSNYHGTGQGVTYCDYKLAGGKAKLISNGTVKDIRWDVNEDNQLELFTLVEKKDSDKDDEDSEPEKKMVSLNPGKTWIGWASSNNGGKVKINPLKEKKSEEKEK
;
A
#
# COMPACT_ATOMS: atom_id res chain seq x y z
N MET A 1 -45.54 -6.92 71.89
CA MET A 1 -45.19 -5.93 70.88
C MET A 1 -43.92 -6.28 70.10
N LYS A 2 -42.92 -7.02 70.59
CA LYS A 2 -41.65 -7.30 69.89
C LYS A 2 -41.71 -8.34 68.76
N LYS A 3 -42.72 -9.20 68.63
CA LYS A 3 -42.82 -10.22 67.55
C LYS A 3 -43.42 -9.66 66.22
N ARG A 4 -44.31 -8.66 66.27
CA ARG A 4 -44.95 -8.08 65.09
C ARG A 4 -43.99 -7.16 64.31
N SER A 5 -43.04 -6.51 64.99
CA SER A 5 -42.05 -5.65 64.40
C SER A 5 -41.00 -6.42 63.56
N LYS A 6 -40.62 -7.66 63.96
CA LYS A 6 -39.69 -8.49 63.26
C LYS A 6 -40.24 -9.07 61.93
N ILE A 7 -41.55 -9.35 61.89
CA ILE A 7 -42.24 -9.86 60.70
C ILE A 7 -42.35 -8.75 59.60
N LEU A 8 -42.70 -7.51 60.08
CA LEU A 8 -42.75 -6.37 59.14
C LEU A 8 -41.41 -5.99 58.52
N ILE A 9 -40.29 -6.05 59.24
CA ILE A 9 -38.93 -5.79 58.73
C ILE A 9 -38.52 -6.89 57.79
N SER A 10 -38.85 -8.17 58.03
CA SER A 10 -38.55 -9.29 57.16
C SER A 10 -39.31 -9.23 55.83
N CYS A 11 -40.59 -8.84 55.83
CA CYS A 11 -41.36 -8.65 54.60
C CYS A 11 -40.94 -7.44 53.84
N LEU A 12 -40.49 -6.35 54.48
CA LEU A 12 -39.92 -5.18 53.77
C LEU A 12 -38.55 -5.47 53.07
N MET A 13 -37.68 -6.29 53.70
CA MET A 13 -36.46 -6.74 53.11
C MET A 13 -36.69 -7.68 51.91
N MET A 14 -37.70 -8.58 51.95
CA MET A 14 -38.02 -9.43 50.80
C MET A 14 -38.58 -8.64 49.62
N VAL A 15 -39.35 -7.59 49.83
CA VAL A 15 -39.87 -6.73 48.76
C VAL A 15 -38.75 -5.90 48.14
N ILE A 16 -37.76 -5.43 48.91
CA ILE A 16 -36.60 -4.70 48.41
C ILE A 16 -35.68 -5.64 47.61
N LEU A 17 -35.51 -6.90 48.02
CA LEU A 17 -34.72 -7.89 47.26
C LEU A 17 -35.41 -8.31 45.96
N ALA A 18 -36.75 -8.40 45.93
CA ALA A 18 -37.51 -8.69 44.72
C ALA A 18 -37.52 -7.53 43.72
N ALA A 19 -37.52 -6.27 44.20
CA ALA A 19 -37.38 -5.09 43.34
C ALA A 19 -35.98 -4.93 42.74
N ALA A 20 -34.93 -5.38 43.47
CA ALA A 20 -33.53 -5.37 42.93
C ALA A 20 -33.29 -6.44 41.88
N MET A 21 -34.10 -7.49 41.76
CA MET A 21 -33.98 -8.51 40.70
C MET A 21 -34.73 -8.16 39.42
N MET A 22 -35.56 -7.11 39.40
CA MET A 22 -36.27 -6.69 38.17
C MET A 22 -35.59 -5.56 37.40
N THR A 23 -34.46 -5.00 37.88
CA THR A 23 -33.71 -3.94 37.18
C THR A 23 -32.44 -4.44 36.46
N GLY A 24 -32.26 -5.76 36.33
CA GLY A 24 -31.04 -6.38 35.82
C GLY A 24 -31.10 -7.05 34.45
N CYS A 25 -32.12 -6.76 33.62
CA CYS A 25 -32.13 -7.22 32.21
C CYS A 25 -32.15 -6.05 31.26
N SER A 26 -31.11 -5.18 31.28
CA SER A 26 -30.70 -4.54 30.05
C SER A 26 -30.04 -5.62 29.22
N LYS A 27 -30.71 -6.12 28.18
CA LYS A 27 -30.06 -6.84 27.09
C LYS A 27 -28.88 -5.94 26.64
N LYS A 28 -27.64 -6.31 26.99
CA LYS A 28 -26.49 -5.83 26.24
C LYS A 28 -26.82 -6.20 24.79
N GLU A 29 -27.15 -5.22 23.97
CA GLU A 29 -27.08 -5.41 22.51
C GLU A 29 -25.73 -6.01 22.26
N GLU A 30 -25.69 -7.26 21.83
CA GLU A 30 -24.44 -7.87 21.31
C GLU A 30 -23.99 -6.96 20.20
N ALA A 31 -22.85 -6.30 20.41
CA ALA A 31 -22.24 -5.47 19.39
C ALA A 31 -22.12 -6.33 18.13
N LYS A 32 -22.78 -5.93 17.05
CA LYS A 32 -22.66 -6.62 15.76
C LYS A 32 -21.18 -6.79 15.44
N PRO A 33 -20.74 -7.99 15.08
CA PRO A 33 -19.34 -8.20 14.76
C PRO A 33 -18.90 -7.20 13.68
N GLU A 34 -17.76 -6.55 13.90
CA GLU A 34 -17.17 -5.61 12.94
C GLU A 34 -17.04 -6.31 11.58
N PRO A 35 -17.42 -5.65 10.48
CA PRO A 35 -17.31 -6.23 9.15
C PRO A 35 -15.84 -6.52 8.81
N VAL A 36 -15.60 -7.66 8.19
CA VAL A 36 -14.28 -8.02 7.69
C VAL A 36 -13.89 -7.05 6.58
N ARG A 37 -12.74 -6.38 6.76
CA ARG A 37 -12.25 -5.38 5.81
C ARG A 37 -11.01 -5.86 5.09
N ASN A 38 -10.86 -5.45 3.84
CA ASN A 38 -9.62 -5.62 3.09
C ASN A 38 -8.48 -4.89 3.81
N PRO A 39 -7.39 -5.57 4.25
CA PRO A 39 -6.32 -4.96 5.04
C PRO A 39 -5.50 -3.92 4.25
N LEU A 40 -5.58 -3.91 2.92
CA LEU A 40 -4.84 -2.98 2.05
C LEU A 40 -5.68 -1.79 1.58
N THR A 41 -7.01 -1.87 1.69
CA THR A 41 -7.91 -0.81 1.19
C THR A 41 -8.96 -0.35 2.20
N GLY A 42 -9.12 -1.03 3.34
CA GLY A 42 -10.19 -0.75 4.30
C GLY A 42 -11.60 -1.04 3.79
N SER A 43 -11.76 -1.60 2.60
CA SER A 43 -13.06 -1.90 1.99
C SER A 43 -13.78 -3.02 2.74
N GLU A 44 -15.06 -2.82 3.05
CA GLU A 44 -15.94 -3.84 3.64
C GLU A 44 -16.39 -4.89 2.63
N LYS A 45 -16.14 -4.66 1.32
CA LYS A 45 -16.37 -5.64 0.24
C LYS A 45 -15.18 -6.59 0.14
N PHE A 46 -14.88 -7.30 1.22
CA PHE A 46 -13.78 -8.25 1.28
C PHE A 46 -14.30 -9.65 1.66
N ASP A 47 -13.69 -10.67 1.07
CA ASP A 47 -14.08 -12.05 1.36
C ASP A 47 -13.56 -12.46 2.75
N SER A 48 -14.45 -12.87 3.62
CA SER A 48 -14.08 -13.34 4.97
C SER A 48 -13.14 -14.56 4.93
N ALA A 49 -13.20 -15.38 3.89
CA ALA A 49 -12.30 -16.51 3.70
C ALA A 49 -10.85 -16.07 3.42
N ALA A 50 -10.65 -14.82 2.94
CA ALA A 50 -9.33 -14.23 2.71
C ALA A 50 -8.78 -13.47 3.94
N GLN A 51 -9.52 -13.42 5.04
CA GLN A 51 -9.06 -12.75 6.26
C GLN A 51 -7.79 -13.40 6.81
N GLY A 52 -6.76 -12.58 7.02
CA GLY A 52 -5.48 -13.03 7.60
C GLY A 52 -4.63 -13.89 6.67
N ILE A 53 -4.94 -13.96 5.38
CA ILE A 53 -4.01 -14.52 4.39
C ILE A 53 -2.93 -13.49 4.03
N ARG A 54 -1.77 -13.97 3.61
CA ARG A 54 -0.67 -13.12 3.14
C ARG A 54 -1.05 -12.47 1.82
N PRO A 55 -0.78 -11.16 1.65
CA PRO A 55 -0.91 -10.54 0.34
C PRO A 55 0.14 -11.10 -0.64
N VAL A 56 -0.07 -10.86 -1.92
CA VAL A 56 0.97 -11.03 -2.94
C VAL A 56 1.46 -9.68 -3.42
N ALA A 57 2.74 -9.60 -3.79
CA ALA A 57 3.37 -8.42 -4.37
C ALA A 57 3.98 -8.77 -5.73
N LEU A 58 3.46 -8.18 -6.80
CA LEU A 58 3.79 -8.52 -8.19
C LEU A 58 4.64 -7.42 -8.81
N VAL A 59 5.81 -7.76 -9.36
CA VAL A 59 6.66 -6.80 -10.06
C VAL A 59 6.20 -6.64 -11.50
N VAL A 60 5.66 -5.46 -11.81
CA VAL A 60 5.16 -5.13 -13.14
C VAL A 60 5.94 -3.97 -13.73
N GLU A 61 6.26 -4.08 -15.01
CA GLU A 61 7.04 -3.11 -15.73
C GLU A 61 6.29 -1.80 -15.94
N ASN A 62 7.03 -0.69 -16.05
CA ASN A 62 6.48 0.62 -16.36
C ASN A 62 7.30 1.41 -17.40
N ALA A 63 8.16 0.75 -18.18
CA ALA A 63 8.76 1.38 -19.36
C ALA A 63 7.65 1.73 -20.39
N PRO A 64 7.84 2.77 -21.23
CA PRO A 64 6.85 3.14 -22.25
C PRO A 64 6.36 1.95 -23.10
N ASP A 65 7.27 1.13 -23.61
CA ASP A 65 6.93 -0.04 -24.44
C ASP A 65 6.15 -1.14 -23.71
N ALA A 66 6.11 -1.09 -22.38
CA ALA A 66 5.32 -2.02 -21.55
C ALA A 66 3.87 -1.59 -21.37
N ARG A 67 3.51 -0.38 -21.76
CA ARG A 67 2.19 0.21 -21.56
C ARG A 67 1.24 -0.10 -22.75
N PRO A 68 -0.08 -0.15 -22.52
CA PRO A 68 -0.74 -0.22 -21.21
C PRO A 68 -0.50 -1.59 -20.54
N GLN A 69 -0.36 -1.61 -19.21
CA GLN A 69 -0.14 -2.84 -18.46
C GLN A 69 -1.43 -3.69 -18.40
N TRP A 70 -1.28 -5.00 -18.61
CA TRP A 70 -2.41 -5.94 -18.46
C TRP A 70 -2.80 -6.12 -16.99
N GLY A 71 -4.10 -6.03 -16.70
CA GLY A 71 -4.66 -6.25 -15.37
C GLY A 71 -4.68 -5.03 -14.46
N MET A 72 -4.00 -3.92 -14.81
CA MET A 72 -3.94 -2.70 -13.97
C MET A 72 -5.31 -2.07 -13.75
N THR A 73 -6.13 -2.01 -14.78
CA THR A 73 -7.47 -1.41 -14.79
C THR A 73 -8.57 -2.46 -14.90
N ASP A 74 -8.28 -3.72 -14.49
CA ASP A 74 -9.30 -4.76 -14.46
C ASP A 74 -10.49 -4.31 -13.61
N LYS A 75 -11.70 -4.41 -14.17
CA LYS A 75 -12.92 -3.90 -13.53
C LYS A 75 -13.24 -4.58 -12.21
N LYS A 76 -12.83 -5.83 -12.07
CA LYS A 76 -13.15 -6.65 -10.90
C LYS A 76 -11.99 -6.75 -9.90
N TYR A 77 -10.78 -6.89 -10.41
CA TYR A 77 -9.61 -7.25 -9.62
C TYR A 77 -8.38 -6.37 -9.92
N SER A 78 -8.54 -5.06 -10.10
CA SER A 78 -7.37 -4.17 -10.17
C SER A 78 -6.61 -4.14 -8.84
N PRO A 79 -5.29 -3.85 -8.83
CA PRO A 79 -4.46 -3.88 -7.61
C PRO A 79 -5.03 -3.04 -6.46
N ASP A 80 -4.93 -3.55 -5.23
CA ASP A 80 -5.29 -2.83 -4.01
C ASP A 80 -4.33 -1.66 -3.75
N ILE A 81 -3.02 -1.93 -3.87
CA ILE A 81 -1.97 -0.91 -3.81
C ILE A 81 -1.05 -1.05 -5.03
N ILE A 82 -0.68 0.08 -5.62
CA ILE A 82 0.39 0.18 -6.61
C ILE A 82 1.48 1.06 -6.02
N LEU A 83 2.63 0.47 -5.68
CA LEU A 83 3.85 1.21 -5.40
C LEU A 83 4.58 1.47 -6.72
N GLN A 84 4.96 2.72 -6.98
CA GLN A 84 5.77 3.11 -8.11
C GLN A 84 7.01 3.87 -7.62
N GLY A 85 8.17 3.55 -8.14
CA GLY A 85 9.43 4.20 -7.82
C GLY A 85 10.45 4.01 -8.93
N GLU A 86 11.54 4.75 -8.84
CA GLU A 86 12.64 4.67 -9.80
C GLU A 86 13.43 3.37 -9.64
N VAL A 87 13.95 2.86 -10.73
CA VAL A 87 14.83 1.69 -10.76
C VAL A 87 16.17 2.03 -11.45
N GLU A 88 16.57 1.36 -12.49
CA GLU A 88 17.74 1.70 -13.28
C GLU A 88 17.38 2.67 -14.41
N GLY A 89 18.36 3.46 -14.84
CA GLY A 89 18.28 4.30 -16.04
C GLY A 89 17.26 5.43 -16.00
N GLY A 90 16.77 5.83 -14.80
CA GLY A 90 15.79 6.91 -14.66
C GLY A 90 14.34 6.53 -14.99
N ILE A 91 14.09 5.24 -15.30
CA ILE A 91 12.72 4.72 -15.50
C ILE A 91 12.11 4.30 -14.15
N THR A 92 10.78 4.24 -14.10
CA THR A 92 10.08 3.71 -12.93
C THR A 92 9.63 2.26 -13.14
N ARG A 93 9.37 1.57 -12.05
CA ARG A 93 8.77 0.23 -11.99
C ARG A 93 7.63 0.22 -11.01
N THR A 94 6.72 -0.72 -11.14
CA THR A 94 5.59 -0.84 -10.21
C THR A 94 5.64 -2.17 -9.45
N LEU A 95 5.15 -2.12 -8.20
CA LEU A 95 4.89 -3.30 -7.38
C LEU A 95 3.41 -3.28 -7.00
N TRP A 96 2.68 -4.30 -7.41
CA TRP A 96 1.23 -4.39 -7.23
C TRP A 96 0.90 -5.33 -6.09
N PHE A 97 0.17 -4.83 -5.10
CA PHE A 97 -0.29 -5.63 -3.97
C PHE A 97 -1.74 -6.02 -4.13
N TYR A 98 -2.04 -7.26 -3.76
CA TYR A 98 -3.38 -7.80 -3.65
C TYR A 98 -3.53 -8.51 -2.32
N ALA A 99 -4.55 -8.13 -1.55
CA ALA A 99 -4.85 -8.75 -0.26
C ALA A 99 -5.41 -10.17 -0.39
N ASP A 100 -6.04 -10.48 -1.52
CA ASP A 100 -6.60 -11.80 -1.83
C ASP A 100 -6.04 -12.35 -3.13
N TYR A 101 -5.04 -13.22 -3.04
CA TYR A 101 -4.43 -13.82 -4.22
C TYR A 101 -5.33 -14.86 -4.93
N ASN A 102 -6.52 -15.17 -4.41
CA ASN A 102 -7.52 -15.97 -5.11
C ASN A 102 -8.35 -15.11 -6.07
N LYS A 103 -8.22 -13.78 -6.01
CA LYS A 103 -8.97 -12.80 -6.79
C LYS A 103 -8.05 -11.86 -7.55
N LEU A 104 -7.33 -12.42 -8.52
CA LEU A 104 -6.44 -11.69 -9.41
C LEU A 104 -7.01 -11.62 -10.83
N PRO A 105 -6.64 -10.60 -11.63
CA PRO A 105 -6.89 -10.62 -13.07
C PRO A 105 -6.30 -11.87 -13.71
N LYS A 106 -6.97 -12.46 -14.69
CA LYS A 106 -6.44 -13.65 -15.39
C LYS A 106 -5.09 -13.37 -16.06
N LYS A 107 -4.91 -12.15 -16.57
CA LYS A 107 -3.72 -11.71 -17.28
C LYS A 107 -3.11 -10.50 -16.60
N ILE A 108 -1.87 -10.63 -16.13
CA ILE A 108 -1.15 -9.56 -15.43
C ILE A 108 0.23 -9.39 -16.06
N GLY A 109 0.63 -8.16 -16.29
CA GLY A 109 1.96 -7.86 -16.80
C GLY A 109 2.05 -6.56 -17.59
N PRO A 110 3.20 -6.34 -18.29
CA PRO A 110 4.37 -7.23 -18.37
C PRO A 110 5.08 -7.42 -17.03
N MET A 111 5.36 -8.68 -16.69
CA MET A 111 6.11 -9.01 -15.48
C MET A 111 7.59 -8.63 -15.65
N ARG A 112 8.22 -8.21 -14.56
CA ARG A 112 9.61 -7.69 -14.63
C ARG A 112 10.49 -8.15 -13.47
N SER A 113 11.77 -7.81 -13.59
CA SER A 113 12.81 -8.25 -12.66
C SER A 113 12.73 -7.57 -11.30
N ALA A 114 12.92 -8.36 -10.24
CA ALA A 114 13.04 -7.88 -8.87
C ALA A 114 14.24 -6.96 -8.66
N ARG A 115 14.07 -5.99 -7.78
CA ARG A 115 15.13 -5.09 -7.28
C ARG A 115 15.09 -5.06 -5.76
N PRO A 116 16.24 -4.93 -5.08
CA PRO A 116 16.33 -4.96 -3.62
C PRO A 116 15.32 -4.07 -2.89
N PRO A 117 15.14 -2.77 -3.23
CA PRO A 117 14.20 -1.92 -2.52
C PRO A 117 12.75 -2.42 -2.56
N TYR A 118 12.33 -2.98 -3.70
CA TYR A 118 10.97 -3.51 -3.87
C TYR A 118 10.73 -4.78 -3.06
N ILE A 119 11.77 -5.63 -2.91
CA ILE A 119 11.71 -6.80 -2.02
C ILE A 119 11.54 -6.32 -0.59
N LYS A 120 12.40 -5.41 -0.13
CA LYS A 120 12.33 -4.85 1.22
C LYS A 120 10.98 -4.18 1.52
N PHE A 121 10.43 -3.42 0.57
CA PHE A 121 9.12 -2.83 0.74
C PHE A 121 8.00 -3.88 0.85
N SER A 122 8.08 -4.98 0.10
CA SER A 122 7.10 -6.07 0.17
C SER A 122 7.12 -6.81 1.51
N GLU A 123 8.29 -6.89 2.16
CA GLU A 123 8.45 -7.52 3.47
C GLU A 123 7.70 -6.77 4.58
N LEU A 124 7.51 -5.45 4.45
CA LEU A 124 6.70 -4.65 5.38
C LEU A 124 5.27 -5.21 5.49
N PHE A 125 4.74 -5.77 4.41
CA PHE A 125 3.41 -6.37 4.33
C PHE A 125 3.42 -7.90 4.46
N ASP A 126 4.57 -8.52 4.73
CA ASP A 126 4.72 -9.99 4.73
C ASP A 126 4.24 -10.65 3.43
N ALA A 127 4.38 -9.95 2.29
CA ALA A 127 3.84 -10.40 1.01
C ALA A 127 4.65 -11.55 0.40
N ILE A 128 3.98 -12.43 -0.36
CA ILE A 128 4.65 -13.38 -1.25
C ILE A 128 5.03 -12.62 -2.52
N PHE A 129 6.31 -12.63 -2.87
CA PHE A 129 6.86 -11.82 -3.95
C PHE A 129 6.89 -12.57 -5.28
N ILE A 130 6.27 -12.03 -6.35
CA ILE A 130 6.18 -12.69 -7.65
C ILE A 130 6.79 -11.80 -8.73
N HIS A 131 7.71 -12.37 -9.52
CA HIS A 131 8.50 -11.59 -10.46
C HIS A 131 9.04 -12.43 -11.63
N TRP A 132 9.59 -11.75 -12.63
CA TRP A 132 10.26 -12.39 -13.77
C TRP A 132 11.68 -11.86 -13.91
N GLY A 133 12.65 -12.64 -13.47
CA GLY A 133 14.04 -12.23 -13.41
C GLY A 133 14.38 -11.40 -12.17
N GLN A 134 15.65 -11.12 -11.98
CA GLN A 134 16.17 -10.39 -10.81
C GLN A 134 17.54 -9.79 -11.10
N SER A 135 17.91 -8.72 -10.39
CA SER A 135 19.27 -8.22 -10.43
C SER A 135 20.24 -9.15 -9.70
N SER A 136 21.43 -9.32 -10.26
CA SER A 136 22.54 -10.07 -9.66
C SER A 136 23.49 -9.13 -8.92
N SER A 137 24.11 -9.63 -7.84
CA SER A 137 25.13 -8.90 -7.08
C SER A 137 26.44 -8.77 -7.86
N SER A 138 27.22 -7.75 -7.49
CA SER A 138 28.63 -7.55 -7.85
C SER A 138 29.39 -7.07 -6.62
N SER A 139 30.66 -6.67 -6.77
CA SER A 139 31.44 -6.02 -5.71
C SER A 139 30.85 -4.70 -5.25
N GLU A 140 30.21 -3.96 -6.18
CA GLU A 140 29.65 -2.63 -5.92
C GLU A 140 28.17 -2.67 -5.51
N TYR A 141 27.43 -3.70 -5.91
CA TYR A 141 25.98 -3.74 -5.82
C TYR A 141 25.45 -5.04 -5.23
N LYS A 142 24.68 -4.93 -4.15
CA LYS A 142 23.94 -6.04 -3.56
C LYS A 142 22.63 -6.24 -4.34
N GLY A 143 22.61 -7.24 -5.21
CA GLY A 143 21.45 -7.53 -6.08
C GLY A 143 20.31 -8.25 -5.36
N ALA A 144 19.18 -8.33 -6.04
CA ALA A 144 17.96 -9.00 -5.53
C ALA A 144 18.20 -10.49 -5.21
N ASN A 145 19.08 -11.18 -5.97
CA ASN A 145 19.45 -12.57 -5.72
C ASN A 145 20.03 -12.80 -4.33
N THR A 146 20.81 -11.86 -3.82
CA THR A 146 21.39 -11.92 -2.47
C THR A 146 20.35 -11.58 -1.40
N VAL A 147 19.53 -10.54 -1.63
CA VAL A 147 18.47 -10.14 -0.69
C VAL A 147 17.47 -11.28 -0.46
N PHE A 148 16.97 -11.93 -1.50
CA PHE A 148 16.07 -13.09 -1.35
C PHE A 148 16.65 -14.19 -0.47
N LYS A 149 17.96 -14.47 -0.63
CA LYS A 149 18.65 -15.52 0.14
C LYS A 149 18.84 -15.13 1.62
N GLU A 150 19.29 -13.91 1.87
CA GLU A 150 19.60 -13.44 3.23
C GLU A 150 18.34 -13.24 4.07
N ASP A 151 17.31 -12.60 3.49
CA ASP A 151 16.07 -12.30 4.18
C ASP A 151 15.07 -13.47 4.16
N LYS A 152 15.38 -14.54 3.40
CA LYS A 152 14.53 -15.74 3.27
C LYS A 152 13.11 -15.41 2.84
N VAL A 153 12.98 -14.51 1.87
CA VAL A 153 11.69 -14.07 1.34
C VAL A 153 11.06 -15.18 0.50
N ASP A 154 9.79 -15.49 0.78
CA ASP A 154 9.00 -16.39 -0.07
C ASP A 154 8.74 -15.69 -1.42
N HIS A 155 9.33 -16.23 -2.49
CA HIS A 155 9.18 -15.63 -3.82
C HIS A 155 9.02 -16.67 -4.94
N ILE A 156 8.36 -16.26 -6.03
CA ILE A 156 8.24 -17.03 -7.25
C ILE A 156 8.86 -16.23 -8.40
N ASN A 157 9.95 -16.78 -8.95
CA ASN A 157 10.65 -16.20 -10.09
C ASN A 157 10.42 -17.07 -11.33
N GLN A 158 9.88 -16.51 -12.40
CA GLN A 158 9.63 -17.21 -13.64
C GLN A 158 10.90 -17.94 -14.15
N MET A 159 12.06 -17.30 -14.08
CA MET A 159 13.32 -17.86 -14.60
C MET A 159 13.73 -19.16 -13.92
N THR A 160 13.25 -19.42 -12.70
CA THR A 160 13.61 -20.59 -11.90
C THR A 160 12.40 -21.41 -11.44
N TYR A 161 11.19 -20.98 -11.78
CA TYR A 161 9.97 -21.70 -11.42
C TYR A 161 9.87 -23.02 -12.18
N LYS A 162 9.86 -24.11 -11.43
CA LYS A 162 9.73 -25.49 -11.95
C LYS A 162 8.49 -26.18 -11.36
N GLY A 163 7.46 -25.39 -11.01
CA GLY A 163 6.21 -25.93 -10.47
C GLY A 163 5.37 -26.61 -11.55
N LYS A 164 4.34 -27.32 -11.10
CA LYS A 164 3.41 -28.06 -11.97
C LYS A 164 2.35 -27.20 -12.63
N VAL A 165 2.29 -25.91 -12.24
CA VAL A 165 1.28 -24.96 -12.68
C VAL A 165 1.83 -24.15 -13.85
N ASP A 166 1.06 -24.02 -14.92
CA ASP A 166 1.38 -23.11 -16.02
C ASP A 166 1.07 -21.66 -15.58
N LEU A 167 2.06 -21.09 -14.87
CA LEU A 167 1.92 -19.80 -14.20
C LEU A 167 2.26 -18.61 -15.08
N TYR A 168 3.10 -18.80 -16.10
CA TYR A 168 3.65 -17.74 -16.92
C TYR A 168 3.56 -18.06 -18.41
N SER A 169 3.33 -17.01 -19.21
CA SER A 169 3.42 -17.07 -20.67
C SER A 169 4.00 -15.79 -21.24
N ARG A 170 4.10 -15.71 -22.56
CA ARG A 170 4.37 -14.46 -23.27
C ARG A 170 3.19 -14.08 -24.14
N ASP A 171 2.88 -12.79 -24.17
CA ASP A 171 1.90 -12.23 -25.10
C ASP A 171 2.64 -11.47 -26.21
N ASN A 172 2.68 -12.06 -27.37
CA ASN A 172 3.34 -11.49 -28.55
C ASN A 172 2.36 -10.75 -29.45
N SER A 173 1.20 -10.30 -28.92
CA SER A 173 0.22 -9.52 -29.69
C SER A 173 0.65 -8.08 -29.97
N ARG A 174 1.71 -7.61 -29.31
CA ARG A 174 2.31 -6.30 -29.51
C ARG A 174 3.65 -6.43 -30.20
N ASP A 175 3.95 -5.48 -31.10
CA ASP A 175 5.25 -5.36 -31.75
C ASP A 175 6.25 -4.63 -30.81
N VAL A 176 6.68 -5.34 -29.77
CA VAL A 176 7.63 -4.86 -28.77
C VAL A 176 8.66 -5.94 -28.45
N SER A 177 9.78 -5.53 -27.87
CA SER A 177 10.83 -6.45 -27.41
C SER A 177 10.24 -7.53 -26.49
N SER A 178 10.74 -8.77 -26.58
CA SER A 178 10.27 -9.92 -25.80
C SER A 178 10.29 -9.68 -24.29
N GLU A 179 11.13 -8.78 -23.80
CA GLU A 179 11.18 -8.40 -22.38
C GLU A 179 9.90 -7.68 -21.89
N HIS A 180 9.12 -7.08 -22.80
CA HIS A 180 7.84 -6.42 -22.52
C HIS A 180 6.61 -7.30 -22.74
N THR A 181 6.77 -8.61 -22.91
CA THR A 181 5.69 -9.56 -23.24
C THR A 181 5.38 -10.57 -22.13
N GLY A 182 6.08 -10.52 -21.01
CA GLY A 182 5.95 -11.50 -19.93
C GLY A 182 4.62 -11.40 -19.17
N ILE A 183 3.83 -12.48 -19.15
CA ILE A 183 2.51 -12.55 -18.51
C ILE A 183 2.52 -13.50 -17.33
N LEU A 184 1.88 -13.08 -16.23
CA LEU A 184 1.47 -13.91 -15.11
C LEU A 184 -0.01 -14.28 -15.27
N HIS A 185 -0.33 -15.57 -15.15
CA HIS A 185 -1.68 -16.07 -15.08
C HIS A 185 -2.20 -15.96 -13.63
N GLY A 186 -2.96 -14.89 -13.33
CA GLY A 186 -3.36 -14.58 -11.97
C GLY A 186 -4.29 -15.64 -11.35
N ASP A 187 -5.12 -16.30 -12.17
CA ASP A 187 -5.97 -17.41 -11.75
C ASP A 187 -5.19 -18.69 -11.37
N LYS A 188 -3.87 -18.73 -11.61
CA LYS A 188 -2.97 -19.82 -11.27
C LYS A 188 -2.08 -19.54 -10.04
N VAL A 189 -2.12 -18.32 -9.52
CA VAL A 189 -1.23 -17.90 -8.43
C VAL A 189 -1.48 -18.69 -7.15
N ALA A 190 -2.74 -18.93 -6.78
CA ALA A 190 -3.08 -19.71 -5.59
C ALA A 190 -2.54 -21.14 -5.65
N ASP A 191 -2.66 -21.79 -6.80
CA ASP A 191 -2.13 -23.15 -7.02
C ASP A 191 -0.59 -23.15 -6.97
N ALA A 192 0.07 -22.13 -7.52
CA ALA A 192 1.52 -22.00 -7.48
C ALA A 192 2.04 -21.79 -6.03
N ILE A 193 1.35 -20.99 -5.23
CA ILE A 193 1.66 -20.78 -3.79
C ILE A 193 1.55 -22.11 -3.04
N LYS A 194 0.49 -22.89 -3.32
CA LYS A 194 0.29 -24.23 -2.73
C LYS A 194 1.37 -25.21 -3.17
N ASP A 195 1.74 -25.24 -4.46
CA ASP A 195 2.79 -26.08 -5.01
C ASP A 195 4.15 -25.79 -4.37
N LYS A 196 4.46 -24.51 -4.13
CA LYS A 196 5.65 -24.05 -3.40
C LYS A 196 5.59 -24.29 -1.91
N LYS A 197 4.45 -24.72 -1.36
CA LYS A 197 4.21 -24.92 0.08
C LYS A 197 4.54 -23.71 0.94
N PHE A 198 4.30 -22.51 0.42
CA PHE A 198 4.51 -21.29 1.18
C PHE A 198 3.50 -21.16 2.32
N ARG A 199 3.93 -20.49 3.39
CA ARG A 199 3.03 -20.08 4.46
C ARG A 199 1.98 -19.13 3.89
N THR A 200 0.71 -19.36 4.18
CA THR A 200 -0.41 -18.59 3.64
C THR A 200 -0.97 -17.55 4.61
N LYS A 201 -0.75 -17.73 5.93
CA LYS A 201 -1.24 -16.78 6.95
C LYS A 201 -0.25 -15.65 7.19
N THR A 202 -0.75 -14.44 7.27
CA THR A 202 0.04 -13.23 7.59
C THR A 202 0.65 -13.32 8.99
N LYS A 203 1.88 -12.83 9.17
CA LYS A 203 2.50 -12.66 10.48
C LYS A 203 1.80 -11.54 11.27
N LYS A 204 1.78 -11.65 12.60
CA LYS A 204 1.23 -10.60 13.48
C LYS A 204 1.94 -9.24 13.32
N LYS A 205 3.22 -9.26 12.95
CA LYS A 205 4.09 -8.09 12.77
C LYS A 205 4.05 -7.51 11.35
N ALA A 206 3.14 -7.93 10.47
CA ALA A 206 2.97 -7.27 9.18
C ALA A 206 2.31 -5.90 9.34
N THR A 207 2.62 -4.97 8.43
CA THR A 207 1.99 -3.64 8.38
C THR A 207 0.47 -3.74 8.43
N GLN A 208 -0.14 -2.98 9.33
CA GLN A 208 -1.58 -2.82 9.45
C GLN A 208 -1.93 -1.37 9.09
N LEU A 209 -2.34 -1.14 7.85
CA LEU A 209 -2.81 0.19 7.44
C LEU A 209 -4.09 0.54 8.19
N GLN A 210 -4.15 1.76 8.71
CA GLN A 210 -5.35 2.26 9.38
C GLN A 210 -6.27 2.94 8.36
N PHE A 211 -7.56 2.67 8.44
CA PHE A 211 -8.58 3.27 7.58
C PHE A 211 -9.66 3.96 8.40
N GLY A 212 -10.14 5.09 7.89
CA GLY A 212 -11.32 5.76 8.43
C GLY A 212 -12.59 4.94 8.22
N LYS A 213 -13.67 5.31 8.92
CA LYS A 213 -15.00 4.68 8.75
C LYS A 213 -15.63 4.99 7.39
N GLY A 214 -15.19 6.07 6.72
CA GLY A 214 -15.70 6.49 5.42
C GLY A 214 -14.76 7.53 4.78
N ILE A 215 -15.16 8.03 3.62
CA ILE A 215 -14.44 9.08 2.89
C ILE A 215 -14.60 10.40 3.67
N ARG A 216 -13.49 11.11 3.85
CA ARG A 216 -13.44 12.41 4.53
C ARG A 216 -12.34 13.29 3.94
N ASP A 217 -12.46 14.58 4.14
CA ASP A 217 -11.37 15.52 3.90
C ASP A 217 -10.23 15.27 4.90
N LEU A 218 -9.01 15.26 4.41
CA LEU A 218 -7.80 15.04 5.21
C LEU A 218 -7.36 16.31 5.93
N SER A 219 -7.65 17.45 5.34
CA SER A 219 -7.29 18.80 5.80
C SER A 219 -8.14 19.86 5.09
N LYS A 220 -7.88 21.14 5.41
CA LYS A 220 -8.44 22.30 4.67
C LYS A 220 -7.71 22.61 3.36
N ASN A 221 -6.53 22.02 3.12
CA ASN A 221 -5.74 22.26 1.93
C ASN A 221 -6.27 21.42 0.76
N THR A 222 -6.78 22.09 -0.26
CA THR A 222 -7.33 21.43 -1.44
C THR A 222 -6.23 20.96 -2.39
N CYS A 223 -6.51 19.89 -3.17
CA CYS A 223 -5.60 19.32 -4.13
C CYS A 223 -6.36 18.87 -5.38
N GLY A 224 -6.29 19.66 -6.46
CA GLY A 224 -6.92 19.34 -7.74
C GLY A 224 -5.97 18.60 -8.69
N LYS A 225 -4.67 18.86 -8.61
CA LYS A 225 -3.66 18.19 -9.45
C LYS A 225 -2.37 17.98 -8.67
N VAL A 226 -1.79 16.79 -8.87
CA VAL A 226 -0.50 16.37 -8.31
C VAL A 226 0.46 16.10 -9.45
N THR A 227 1.70 16.63 -9.35
CA THR A 227 2.81 16.23 -10.23
C THR A 227 3.96 15.80 -9.35
N LEU A 228 4.33 14.53 -9.42
CA LEU A 228 5.46 13.95 -8.69
C LEU A 228 6.67 13.83 -9.62
N ILE A 229 7.77 14.47 -9.24
CA ILE A 229 9.09 14.33 -9.81
C ILE A 229 9.87 13.36 -8.92
N TRP A 230 10.31 12.24 -9.46
CA TRP A 230 10.92 11.15 -8.68
C TRP A 230 12.30 11.50 -8.16
N SER A 231 13.12 12.04 -9.07
CA SER A 231 14.49 12.49 -8.80
C SER A 231 14.96 13.44 -9.91
N SER A 232 16.18 13.96 -9.81
CA SER A 232 16.83 14.70 -10.90
C SER A 232 17.23 13.81 -12.09
N ARG A 233 17.06 12.50 -11.99
CA ARG A 233 17.42 11.51 -13.02
C ARG A 233 16.23 10.89 -13.75
N SER A 234 15.02 11.09 -13.23
CA SER A 234 13.80 10.52 -13.82
C SER A 234 13.46 11.19 -15.15
N PHE A 235 13.02 10.38 -16.13
CA PHE A 235 12.63 10.88 -17.46
C PHE A 235 11.19 11.39 -17.49
N GLU A 236 10.31 10.84 -16.67
CA GLU A 236 8.89 11.13 -16.67
C GLU A 236 8.43 11.50 -15.26
N ASP A 237 7.53 12.46 -15.17
CA ASP A 237 6.83 12.80 -13.93
C ASP A 237 5.55 11.96 -13.81
N ALA A 238 5.06 11.70 -12.60
CA ALA A 238 3.72 11.15 -12.43
C ALA A 238 2.70 12.27 -12.24
N VAL A 239 1.62 12.24 -13.02
CA VAL A 239 0.59 13.29 -13.01
C VAL A 239 -0.77 12.70 -12.67
N TRP A 240 -1.41 13.23 -11.62
CA TRP A 240 -2.74 12.85 -11.18
C TRP A 240 -3.66 14.06 -11.09
N THR A 241 -4.89 13.91 -11.56
CA THR A 241 -5.92 14.96 -11.52
C THR A 241 -7.14 14.46 -10.77
N TYR A 242 -7.66 15.28 -9.85
CA TYR A 242 -8.85 14.95 -9.09
C TYR A 242 -10.11 15.11 -9.95
N ASN A 243 -10.89 14.06 -10.03
CA ASN A 243 -12.21 14.07 -10.64
C ASN A 243 -13.25 14.25 -9.52
N GLN A 244 -13.95 15.40 -9.54
CA GLN A 244 -14.94 15.75 -8.51
C GLN A 244 -16.21 14.91 -8.59
N GLU A 245 -16.51 14.30 -9.73
CA GLU A 245 -17.71 13.46 -9.91
C GLU A 245 -17.50 12.08 -9.29
N SER A 246 -16.33 11.47 -9.56
CA SER A 246 -15.99 10.15 -9.02
C SER A 246 -15.40 10.20 -7.60
N GLY A 247 -14.92 11.37 -7.15
CA GLY A 247 -14.19 11.50 -5.88
C GLY A 247 -12.81 10.85 -5.89
N GLN A 248 -12.25 10.56 -7.08
CA GLN A 248 -10.99 9.85 -7.25
C GLN A 248 -9.94 10.70 -7.97
N TYR A 249 -8.68 10.34 -7.79
CA TYR A 249 -7.58 10.84 -8.62
C TYR A 249 -7.39 9.94 -9.83
N GLU A 250 -7.25 10.55 -10.99
CA GLU A 250 -7.12 9.88 -12.28
C GLU A 250 -5.81 10.25 -12.96
N THR A 251 -5.21 9.28 -13.66
CA THR A 251 -4.02 9.47 -14.47
C THR A 251 -4.12 8.70 -15.79
N LYS A 252 -3.39 9.21 -16.81
CA LYS A 252 -3.18 8.55 -18.10
C LYS A 252 -1.73 8.09 -18.30
N ASP A 253 -0.88 8.25 -17.30
CA ASP A 253 0.57 7.98 -17.39
C ASP A 253 0.90 6.50 -17.70
N PHE A 254 -0.09 5.61 -17.54
CA PHE A 254 0.04 4.20 -17.86
C PHE A 254 -0.60 3.82 -19.21
N GLU A 255 -0.96 4.81 -20.04
CA GLU A 255 -1.77 4.63 -21.27
C GLU A 255 -3.12 3.93 -21.00
N ASN A 256 -3.53 3.94 -19.75
CA ASN A 256 -4.82 3.47 -19.24
C ASN A 256 -5.43 4.59 -18.36
N ASN A 257 -6.75 4.67 -18.32
CA ASN A 257 -7.44 5.53 -17.35
C ASN A 257 -7.42 4.86 -15.98
N LEU A 258 -6.36 5.10 -15.22
CA LEU A 258 -6.23 4.59 -13.86
C LEU A 258 -6.80 5.56 -12.86
N SER A 259 -7.65 5.10 -11.95
CA SER A 259 -8.19 5.91 -10.84
C SER A 259 -7.86 5.32 -9.48
N ARG A 260 -7.69 6.19 -8.47
CA ARG A 260 -7.38 5.82 -7.08
C ARG A 260 -8.03 6.78 -6.09
N GLU A 261 -8.49 6.24 -4.97
CA GLU A 261 -9.03 7.04 -3.86
C GLU A 261 -7.94 7.76 -3.09
N ASN A 262 -6.76 7.12 -2.95
CA ASN A 262 -5.65 7.67 -2.20
C ASN A 262 -4.38 7.73 -3.05
N LEU A 263 -3.65 8.86 -2.93
CA LEU A 263 -2.27 8.97 -3.35
C LEU A 263 -1.41 9.18 -2.10
N LEU A 264 -0.44 8.32 -1.90
CA LEU A 264 0.54 8.41 -0.81
C LEU A 264 1.91 8.66 -1.42
N ILE A 265 2.52 9.81 -1.14
CA ILE A 265 3.85 10.15 -1.65
C ILE A 265 4.83 10.02 -0.51
N LEU A 266 5.78 9.10 -0.65
CA LEU A 266 6.86 8.86 0.31
C LEU A 266 8.16 9.43 -0.23
N PHE A 267 8.82 10.29 0.57
CA PHE A 267 10.16 10.78 0.27
C PHE A 267 11.17 10.00 1.08
N ASP A 268 12.06 9.27 0.40
CA ASP A 268 13.07 8.42 1.01
C ASP A 268 14.48 8.82 0.59
N LYS A 269 15.47 8.49 1.40
CA LYS A 269 16.88 8.59 1.00
C LYS A 269 17.17 7.58 -0.10
N THR A 270 17.77 8.05 -1.19
CA THR A 270 18.20 7.18 -2.30
C THR A 270 19.71 7.23 -2.47
N GLN A 271 20.25 6.13 -2.97
CA GLN A 271 21.63 6.01 -3.42
C GLN A 271 21.65 5.44 -4.83
N TYR A 272 22.43 6.04 -5.72
CA TYR A 272 22.64 5.52 -7.06
C TYR A 272 23.92 4.70 -7.07
N ILE A 273 23.80 3.41 -7.39
CA ILE A 273 24.90 2.45 -7.37
C ILE A 273 25.14 1.95 -8.77
N THR A 274 26.33 2.22 -9.32
CA THR A 274 26.71 1.75 -10.65
C THR A 274 27.38 0.39 -10.53
N LYS A 275 26.80 -0.62 -11.18
CA LYS A 275 27.40 -1.91 -11.42
C LYS A 275 28.14 -1.83 -12.75
N SER A 276 29.46 -1.93 -12.71
CA SER A 276 30.30 -1.96 -13.90
C SER A 276 30.10 -3.25 -14.69
N ASN A 277 30.42 -3.22 -15.98
CA ASN A 277 30.39 -4.39 -16.87
C ASN A 277 29.09 -5.21 -16.82
N TYR A 278 27.95 -4.55 -17.04
CA TYR A 278 26.64 -5.21 -17.04
C TYR A 278 26.57 -6.30 -18.11
N HIS A 279 26.30 -7.54 -17.68
CA HIS A 279 26.27 -8.74 -18.56
C HIS A 279 27.50 -8.95 -19.44
N GLY A 280 28.67 -8.46 -19.04
CA GLY A 280 29.89 -8.61 -19.83
C GLY A 280 29.98 -7.68 -21.05
N THR A 281 29.11 -6.68 -21.15
CA THR A 281 29.03 -5.73 -22.26
C THR A 281 30.09 -4.63 -22.21
N GLY A 282 30.84 -4.51 -21.11
CA GLY A 282 31.73 -3.38 -20.83
C GLY A 282 30.98 -2.10 -20.40
N GLN A 283 29.66 -2.08 -20.46
CA GLN A 283 28.83 -0.94 -20.04
C GLN A 283 28.38 -1.09 -18.61
N GLY A 284 28.27 0.02 -17.88
CA GLY A 284 27.71 0.08 -16.53
C GLY A 284 26.19 0.27 -16.55
N VAL A 285 25.53 -0.23 -15.51
CA VAL A 285 24.12 0.10 -15.22
C VAL A 285 24.02 0.69 -13.83
N THR A 286 23.32 1.82 -13.69
CA THR A 286 23.13 2.52 -12.41
C THR A 286 21.74 2.22 -11.87
N TYR A 287 21.68 1.62 -10.69
CA TYR A 287 20.48 1.28 -9.96
C TYR A 287 20.12 2.39 -8.96
N CYS A 288 18.85 2.70 -8.82
CA CYS A 288 18.33 3.50 -7.72
C CYS A 288 18.03 2.56 -6.53
N ASP A 289 18.68 2.82 -5.40
CA ASP A 289 18.51 2.07 -4.15
C ASP A 289 17.86 2.95 -3.08
N TYR A 290 16.62 2.62 -2.68
CA TYR A 290 15.89 3.28 -1.62
C TYR A 290 16.23 2.66 -0.27
N LYS A 291 16.41 3.48 0.75
CA LYS A 291 16.95 3.06 2.06
C LYS A 291 15.90 2.65 3.08
N LEU A 292 14.61 2.90 2.81
CA LEU A 292 13.53 2.76 3.80
C LEU A 292 13.84 3.53 5.10
N ALA A 293 14.42 4.72 4.94
CA ALA A 293 14.94 5.51 6.06
C ALA A 293 13.87 6.38 6.73
N GLY A 294 12.62 6.29 6.29
CA GLY A 294 11.57 7.17 6.74
C GLY A 294 11.73 8.61 6.25
N GLY A 295 10.78 9.47 6.59
CA GLY A 295 10.87 10.86 6.21
C GLY A 295 9.54 11.59 6.08
N LYS A 296 9.56 12.64 5.25
CA LYS A 296 8.35 13.39 4.88
C LYS A 296 7.48 12.55 3.96
N ALA A 297 6.17 12.74 4.08
CA ALA A 297 5.20 12.14 3.17
C ALA A 297 4.00 13.08 2.96
N LYS A 298 3.24 12.82 1.89
CA LYS A 298 1.95 13.48 1.67
C LYS A 298 0.89 12.42 1.46
N LEU A 299 -0.21 12.54 2.18
CA LEU A 299 -1.42 11.78 1.95
C LEU A 299 -2.43 12.68 1.24
N ILE A 300 -2.93 12.23 0.11
CA ILE A 300 -3.81 12.97 -0.79
C ILE A 300 -5.04 12.10 -1.04
N SER A 301 -6.22 12.61 -0.76
CA SER A 301 -7.49 11.91 -0.95
C SER A 301 -8.66 12.88 -0.90
N ASN A 302 -9.75 12.55 -1.58
CA ASN A 302 -10.97 13.36 -1.59
C ASN A 302 -10.73 14.84 -1.89
N GLY A 303 -9.90 15.16 -2.91
CA GLY A 303 -9.61 16.53 -3.31
C GLY A 303 -8.80 17.34 -2.30
N THR A 304 -8.24 16.73 -1.25
CA THR A 304 -7.45 17.37 -0.20
C THR A 304 -6.08 16.73 -0.01
N VAL A 305 -5.13 17.47 0.57
CA VAL A 305 -3.77 17.01 0.87
C VAL A 305 -3.39 17.28 2.31
N LYS A 306 -2.76 16.29 2.94
CA LYS A 306 -2.20 16.41 4.29
C LYS A 306 -0.73 16.07 4.29
N ASP A 307 0.07 16.96 4.89
CA ASP A 307 1.47 16.66 5.20
C ASP A 307 1.54 15.70 6.37
N ILE A 308 2.28 14.62 6.17
CA ILE A 308 2.50 13.57 7.17
C ILE A 308 3.97 13.16 7.16
N ARG A 309 4.30 12.21 7.99
CA ARG A 309 5.58 11.50 8.00
C ARG A 309 5.34 10.01 7.85
N TRP A 310 6.37 9.32 7.45
CA TRP A 310 6.40 7.86 7.41
C TRP A 310 7.70 7.34 8.00
N ASP A 311 7.67 6.12 8.50
CA ASP A 311 8.82 5.42 9.04
C ASP A 311 8.64 3.91 8.90
N VAL A 312 9.71 3.15 9.10
CA VAL A 312 9.67 1.72 9.31
C VAL A 312 10.08 1.47 10.76
N ASN A 313 9.16 0.94 11.56
CA ASN A 313 9.43 0.68 12.97
C ASN A 313 10.31 -0.56 13.22
N GLU A 314 10.68 -0.82 14.48
CA GLU A 314 11.51 -1.95 14.87
C GLU A 314 10.90 -3.32 14.53
N ASP A 315 9.58 -3.40 14.38
CA ASP A 315 8.86 -4.60 13.96
C ASP A 315 8.80 -4.77 12.43
N ASN A 316 9.52 -3.92 11.68
CA ASN A 316 9.53 -3.86 10.21
C ASN A 316 8.13 -3.57 9.63
N GLN A 317 7.41 -2.61 10.22
CA GLN A 317 6.10 -2.15 9.77
C GLN A 317 6.17 -0.72 9.26
N LEU A 318 5.44 -0.44 8.18
CA LEU A 318 5.24 0.92 7.69
C LEU A 318 4.31 1.68 8.64
N GLU A 319 4.81 2.79 9.18
CA GLU A 319 4.03 3.74 9.97
C GLU A 319 3.77 5.04 9.20
N LEU A 320 2.53 5.52 9.28
CA LEU A 320 2.12 6.81 8.75
C LEU A 320 1.60 7.67 9.91
N PHE A 321 2.22 8.83 10.16
CA PHE A 321 1.92 9.62 11.34
C PHE A 321 2.13 11.12 11.13
N THR A 322 1.59 11.92 12.05
CA THR A 322 1.98 13.31 12.27
C THR A 322 2.65 13.43 13.62
N LEU A 323 3.56 14.37 13.77
CA LEU A 323 4.13 14.71 15.06
C LEU A 323 3.17 15.64 15.80
N VAL A 324 2.96 15.39 17.08
CA VAL A 324 2.18 16.27 17.97
C VAL A 324 3.13 17.36 18.47
N GLU A 325 2.75 18.63 18.29
CA GLU A 325 3.47 19.76 18.85
C GLU A 325 3.37 19.70 20.40
N LYS A 326 4.52 19.78 21.09
CA LYS A 326 4.54 19.90 22.55
C LYS A 326 3.85 21.19 22.95
N LYS A 327 2.97 21.13 23.94
CA LYS A 327 2.41 22.32 24.57
C LYS A 327 3.50 23.05 25.33
N ASP A 328 3.38 24.38 25.47
CA ASP A 328 4.35 25.20 26.19
C ASP A 328 4.60 24.76 27.66
N SER A 329 3.63 24.05 28.28
CA SER A 329 3.74 23.46 29.61
C SER A 329 4.71 22.28 29.72
N ASP A 330 5.08 21.65 28.60
CA ASP A 330 5.84 20.39 28.56
C ASP A 330 7.27 20.61 28.04
N LYS A 331 7.73 21.86 28.03
CA LYS A 331 9.08 22.24 27.53
C LYS A 331 10.23 21.90 28.45
N ASP A 332 9.94 21.50 29.71
CA ASP A 332 11.00 21.16 30.70
C ASP A 332 11.64 19.78 30.43
N ASP A 333 11.11 19.00 29.45
CA ASP A 333 11.66 17.69 29.06
C ASP A 333 12.22 17.77 27.62
N GLU A 334 13.39 18.41 27.46
CA GLU A 334 14.04 18.62 26.15
C GLU A 334 14.47 17.30 25.48
N ASP A 335 14.62 16.21 26.21
CA ASP A 335 15.12 14.92 25.70
C ASP A 335 14.00 13.96 25.24
N SER A 336 12.70 14.29 25.42
CA SER A 336 11.63 13.40 24.99
C SER A 336 11.33 13.53 23.49
N GLU A 337 11.30 12.38 22.78
CA GLU A 337 10.89 12.34 21.37
C GLU A 337 9.45 12.85 21.19
N PRO A 338 9.16 13.57 20.09
CA PRO A 338 7.81 14.04 19.83
C PRO A 338 6.82 12.88 19.63
N GLU A 339 5.65 12.98 20.25
CA GLU A 339 4.62 11.95 20.17
C GLU A 339 4.13 11.76 18.72
N LYS A 340 4.06 10.51 18.26
CA LYS A 340 3.51 10.13 16.97
C LYS A 340 1.99 9.94 17.06
N LYS A 341 1.23 10.69 16.26
CA LYS A 341 -0.21 10.46 16.06
C LYS A 341 -0.42 9.74 14.73
N MET A 342 -0.85 8.49 14.79
CA MET A 342 -1.07 7.66 13.60
C MET A 342 -2.14 8.26 12.67
N VAL A 343 -1.93 8.11 11.36
CA VAL A 343 -2.81 8.66 10.31
C VAL A 343 -3.56 7.52 9.64
N SER A 344 -4.89 7.67 9.55
CA SER A 344 -5.74 6.76 8.80
C SER A 344 -5.96 7.25 7.36
N LEU A 345 -5.94 6.34 6.40
CA LEU A 345 -6.33 6.57 5.01
C LEU A 345 -7.87 6.62 4.89
N ASN A 346 -8.37 7.18 3.81
CA ASN A 346 -9.75 6.92 3.41
C ASN A 346 -9.87 5.50 2.85
N PRO A 347 -10.99 4.78 3.08
CA PRO A 347 -11.20 3.50 2.45
C PRO A 347 -11.14 3.62 0.93
N GLY A 348 -10.38 2.73 0.29
CA GLY A 348 -10.18 2.71 -1.14
C GLY A 348 -8.77 2.28 -1.55
N LYS A 349 -8.55 2.14 -2.84
CA LYS A 349 -7.27 1.73 -3.42
C LYS A 349 -6.25 2.86 -3.37
N THR A 350 -4.98 2.50 -3.21
CA THR A 350 -3.90 3.48 -3.02
C THR A 350 -2.84 3.35 -4.11
N TRP A 351 -2.43 4.48 -4.67
CA TRP A 351 -1.16 4.58 -5.39
C TRP A 351 -0.12 5.20 -4.46
N ILE A 352 1.05 4.56 -4.37
CA ILE A 352 2.19 5.04 -3.58
C ILE A 352 3.28 5.48 -4.53
N GLY A 353 3.58 6.78 -4.54
CA GLY A 353 4.74 7.33 -5.23
C GLY A 353 5.95 7.36 -4.31
N TRP A 354 7.03 6.66 -4.67
CA TRP A 354 8.25 6.56 -3.87
C TRP A 354 9.37 7.38 -4.51
N ALA A 355 9.60 8.58 -3.99
CA ALA A 355 10.50 9.57 -4.55
C ALA A 355 11.75 9.79 -3.68
N SER A 356 12.81 10.29 -4.32
CA SER A 356 14.05 10.62 -3.62
C SER A 356 13.93 11.88 -2.77
N SER A 357 14.31 11.82 -1.51
CA SER A 357 14.38 13.00 -0.63
C SER A 357 15.68 13.82 -0.79
N ASN A 358 16.73 13.20 -1.32
CA ASN A 358 18.09 13.77 -1.37
C ASN A 358 18.65 13.93 -2.79
N ASN A 359 17.91 13.50 -3.83
CA ASN A 359 18.34 13.59 -5.22
C ASN A 359 17.30 14.27 -6.13
N GLY A 360 16.68 15.37 -5.66
CA GLY A 360 15.82 16.23 -6.47
C GLY A 360 14.36 15.80 -6.60
N GLY A 361 13.92 14.77 -5.85
CA GLY A 361 12.51 14.39 -5.80
C GLY A 361 11.68 15.48 -5.15
N LYS A 362 10.53 15.80 -5.76
CA LYS A 362 9.60 16.84 -5.28
C LYS A 362 8.20 16.62 -5.80
N VAL A 363 7.24 17.20 -5.12
CA VAL A 363 5.84 17.19 -5.54
C VAL A 363 5.32 18.61 -5.72
N LYS A 364 4.58 18.84 -6.79
CA LYS A 364 3.83 20.07 -7.05
C LYS A 364 2.36 19.77 -6.83
N ILE A 365 1.70 20.61 -6.01
CA ILE A 365 0.28 20.51 -5.71
C ILE A 365 -0.40 21.76 -6.29
N ASN A 366 -1.42 21.56 -7.12
CA ASN A 366 -2.30 22.62 -7.56
C ASN A 366 -3.63 22.46 -6.81
N PRO A 367 -4.20 23.51 -6.22
CA PRO A 367 -5.48 23.45 -5.52
C PRO A 367 -6.64 23.11 -6.49
N LEU A 368 -7.77 22.73 -5.93
CA LEU A 368 -9.00 22.60 -6.71
C LEU A 368 -9.35 23.98 -7.31
N LYS A 369 -9.70 23.97 -8.59
CA LYS A 369 -10.29 25.15 -9.21
C LYS A 369 -11.73 25.30 -8.69
N GLU A 370 -12.08 26.47 -8.18
CA GLU A 370 -13.47 26.80 -7.88
C GLU A 370 -14.29 26.68 -9.17
N LYS A 371 -15.45 26.03 -9.10
CA LYS A 371 -16.42 26.10 -10.20
C LYS A 371 -16.81 27.58 -10.32
N LYS A 372 -16.44 28.24 -11.40
CA LYS A 372 -17.05 29.52 -11.75
C LYS A 372 -18.56 29.27 -11.82
N SER A 373 -19.33 29.89 -10.92
CA SER A 373 -20.76 30.00 -11.08
C SER A 373 -21.01 30.59 -12.45
N GLU A 374 -21.64 29.87 -13.36
CA GLU A 374 -22.22 30.46 -14.55
C GLU A 374 -23.29 31.47 -14.03
N GLU A 375 -22.92 32.73 -13.92
CA GLU A 375 -23.91 33.80 -13.86
C GLU A 375 -24.75 33.67 -15.12
N LYS A 376 -25.98 33.19 -14.91
CA LYS A 376 -27.02 33.27 -15.93
C LYS A 376 -27.27 34.77 -16.14
N GLU A 377 -26.67 35.34 -17.18
CA GLU A 377 -27.22 36.53 -17.80
C GLU A 377 -28.65 36.21 -18.20
N LYS A 378 -29.58 36.90 -17.54
CA LYS A 378 -30.98 37.01 -17.93
C LYS A 378 -31.15 38.16 -18.90
#